data_ba8363707f6cf9cc6a72ba833c8dd8ba
#
_entry.id   ba8363707f6cf9cc6a72ba833c8dd8ba
#
_cell.length_a   1.000
_cell.length_b   1.000
_cell.length_c   1.000
_cell.angle_alpha   90.00
_cell.angle_beta   90.00
_cell.angle_gamma   90.00
#
_symmetry.space_group_name_H-M   'P 1'
#
loop_
_entity.id
_entity.type
_entity.pdbx_description
1 polymer ?
#
loop_
_entity_poly.entity_id
_entity_poly.type
_entity_poly.pdbx_seq_one_letter_code
_entity_poly.pdbx_strand_id
1 'polypeptide(L)'
;MFVTVHSPPATSHQPSATNHQSPATNRYHQPPTAPAIASVSLPTFLSTDPLAAEASLTLGEDAAHHMRVLRLEAGARVQLADGQGSRGVGTVVRVAKRNATVQVDSCEYVDPLPPVHLVVPIADRERMLWLGEKATELGASSWRPVMFKRSRSVSPRGEGPTFQQRLRLRMASALEQSGGAWLPMPFPDSTVETSIAAAPPGIRVVLEKGGAPIAALLAGDSSAPVTIVLGPEGGLDPSELELLAAAGFLPASLGSTLLRFETAGVAALAVARAVRG
;
A
#
# COMPACT_ATOMS: atom_id res chain seq x y z
N MET A 1 -21.10 62.14 27.53
CA MET A 1 -20.04 63.09 27.20
C MET A 1 -19.51 62.70 25.84
N PHE A 2 -19.99 63.41 24.81
CA PHE A 2 -19.66 63.17 23.40
C PHE A 2 -18.32 63.78 23.06
N VAL A 3 -17.44 63.08 22.37
CA VAL A 3 -16.29 63.71 21.68
C VAL A 3 -16.31 63.22 20.24
N THR A 4 -16.62 64.14 19.39
CA THR A 4 -16.58 64.03 17.92
C THR A 4 -15.18 64.39 17.48
N VAL A 5 -14.54 63.60 16.63
CA VAL A 5 -13.31 63.95 15.93
C VAL A 5 -13.50 63.86 14.44
N HIS A 6 -13.16 64.97 13.80
CA HIS A 6 -13.26 65.31 12.38
C HIS A 6 -12.27 64.51 11.52
N SER A 7 -12.72 64.17 10.31
CA SER A 7 -11.89 63.73 9.20
C SER A 7 -11.50 64.94 8.35
N PRO A 8 -10.26 64.99 7.79
CA PRO A 8 -9.92 65.91 6.72
C PRO A 8 -10.01 65.28 5.32
N PRO A 9 -10.08 66.06 4.26
CA PRO A 9 -10.55 65.63 2.93
C PRO A 9 -9.46 65.08 2.04
N ALA A 10 -9.88 64.30 1.07
CA ALA A 10 -9.12 63.69 -0.01
C ALA A 10 -8.58 64.74 -1.00
N THR A 11 -7.32 64.61 -1.33
CA THR A 11 -6.68 65.26 -2.50
C THR A 11 -6.33 64.20 -3.54
N SER A 12 -6.95 64.37 -4.71
CA SER A 12 -6.69 63.64 -5.93
C SER A 12 -5.39 64.07 -6.58
N HIS A 13 -4.49 63.16 -6.85
CA HIS A 13 -3.48 63.37 -7.90
C HIS A 13 -3.32 62.05 -8.69
N GLN A 14 -3.79 62.06 -9.95
CA GLN A 14 -3.28 61.18 -10.98
C GLN A 14 -1.94 61.65 -11.51
N PRO A 15 -1.06 60.76 -11.89
CA PRO A 15 -0.25 60.95 -13.06
C PRO A 15 -0.27 59.74 -14.01
N SER A 16 -0.55 60.05 -15.22
CA SER A 16 -0.01 59.61 -16.50
C SER A 16 0.62 58.22 -16.64
N ALA A 17 0.01 57.49 -17.56
CA ALA A 17 0.54 56.29 -18.18
C ALA A 17 1.87 56.55 -18.88
N THR A 18 2.88 55.79 -18.57
CA THR A 18 4.04 55.56 -19.43
C THR A 18 4.20 54.04 -19.63
N ASN A 19 4.06 53.73 -20.89
CA ASN A 19 4.21 52.43 -21.52
C ASN A 19 5.68 51.99 -21.46
N HIS A 20 6.03 50.94 -20.74
CA HIS A 20 7.30 50.25 -20.89
C HIS A 20 7.06 48.79 -21.19
N GLN A 21 7.37 48.46 -22.45
CA GLN A 21 7.48 47.11 -22.98
C GLN A 21 8.41 46.25 -22.12
N SER A 22 7.93 45.09 -21.74
CA SER A 22 8.76 44.02 -21.25
C SER A 22 9.55 43.36 -22.35
N PRO A 23 10.81 43.06 -22.14
CA PRO A 23 11.43 41.96 -22.83
C PRO A 23 11.95 40.96 -21.79
N ALA A 24 11.64 39.75 -21.98
CA ALA A 24 12.53 38.62 -21.76
C ALA A 24 11.73 37.32 -21.55
N THR A 25 11.44 36.70 -22.63
CA THR A 25 11.24 35.26 -22.69
C THR A 25 12.48 34.56 -22.12
N ASN A 26 12.36 34.12 -20.87
CA ASN A 26 13.34 33.23 -20.30
C ASN A 26 13.08 31.82 -20.89
N ARG A 27 13.74 31.54 -22.03
CA ARG A 27 13.84 30.18 -22.57
C ARG A 27 14.70 29.39 -21.61
N TYR A 28 14.08 28.59 -20.77
CA TYR A 28 14.78 27.49 -20.09
C TYR A 28 15.30 26.58 -21.21
N HIS A 29 16.60 26.62 -21.40
CA HIS A 29 17.32 25.61 -22.17
C HIS A 29 17.17 24.27 -21.41
N GLN A 30 16.20 23.45 -21.83
CA GLN A 30 16.19 22.05 -21.45
C GLN A 30 17.41 21.42 -22.12
N PRO A 31 18.31 20.78 -21.35
CA PRO A 31 19.34 19.95 -21.96
C PRO A 31 18.64 18.84 -22.78
N PRO A 32 19.23 18.42 -23.91
CA PRO A 32 18.65 17.35 -24.71
C PRO A 32 18.49 16.11 -23.83
N THR A 33 17.24 15.71 -23.60
CA THR A 33 16.90 14.43 -22.98
C THR A 33 17.50 13.35 -23.85
N ALA A 34 18.52 12.66 -23.35
CA ALA A 34 18.95 11.41 -23.94
C ALA A 34 17.71 10.51 -24.10
N PRO A 35 17.58 9.77 -25.22
CA PRO A 35 16.46 8.87 -25.39
C PRO A 35 16.47 7.93 -24.21
N ALA A 36 15.41 7.97 -23.37
CA ALA A 36 15.18 6.97 -22.35
C ALA A 36 15.09 5.64 -23.11
N ILE A 37 16.15 4.84 -23.03
CA ILE A 37 16.07 3.42 -23.36
C ILE A 37 14.97 2.92 -22.45
N ALA A 38 13.82 2.55 -23.01
CA ALA A 38 12.77 1.86 -22.29
C ALA A 38 13.44 0.62 -21.69
N SER A 39 13.73 0.66 -20.39
CA SER A 39 14.21 -0.51 -19.68
C SER A 39 13.07 -1.51 -19.74
N VAL A 40 13.18 -2.51 -20.58
CA VAL A 40 12.24 -3.63 -20.58
C VAL A 40 12.33 -4.21 -19.17
N SER A 41 11.30 -3.96 -18.38
CA SER A 41 11.20 -4.49 -17.03
C SER A 41 11.23 -6.02 -17.16
N LEU A 42 12.22 -6.65 -16.54
CA LEU A 42 12.29 -8.11 -16.50
C LEU A 42 11.06 -8.64 -15.73
N PRO A 43 10.45 -9.73 -16.18
CA PRO A 43 9.38 -10.35 -15.44
C PRO A 43 9.89 -10.89 -14.11
N THR A 44 9.14 -10.66 -13.04
CA THR A 44 9.46 -11.10 -11.68
C THR A 44 8.75 -12.42 -11.37
N PHE A 45 9.45 -13.32 -10.67
CA PHE A 45 8.91 -14.59 -10.18
C PHE A 45 9.17 -14.74 -8.69
N LEU A 46 8.14 -15.17 -7.96
CA LEU A 46 8.24 -15.43 -6.53
C LEU A 46 8.83 -16.83 -6.29
N SER A 47 9.88 -16.88 -5.44
CA SER A 47 10.44 -18.13 -4.92
C SER A 47 9.85 -18.44 -3.56
N THR A 48 9.57 -19.71 -3.30
CA THR A 48 9.24 -20.21 -1.96
C THR A 48 10.48 -20.49 -1.12
N ASP A 49 11.63 -20.61 -1.78
CA ASP A 49 12.92 -20.80 -1.14
C ASP A 49 13.68 -19.47 -1.02
N PRO A 50 14.48 -19.28 0.04
CA PRO A 50 15.31 -18.09 0.18
C PRO A 50 16.24 -17.90 -1.02
N LEU A 51 16.46 -16.65 -1.43
CA LEU A 51 17.38 -16.32 -2.50
C LEU A 51 18.82 -16.32 -1.97
N ALA A 52 19.71 -17.00 -2.69
CA ALA A 52 21.14 -16.90 -2.48
C ALA A 52 21.86 -16.77 -3.83
N ALA A 53 22.87 -15.91 -3.89
CA ALA A 53 23.67 -15.78 -5.11
C ALA A 53 24.31 -17.12 -5.48
N GLU A 54 24.41 -17.40 -6.77
CA GLU A 54 24.94 -18.65 -7.34
C GLU A 54 24.11 -19.92 -7.01
N ALA A 55 22.94 -19.77 -6.35
CA ALA A 55 22.04 -20.88 -6.11
C ALA A 55 21.21 -21.23 -7.34
N SER A 56 20.89 -22.51 -7.50
CA SER A 56 19.93 -23.00 -8.48
C SER A 56 18.58 -23.17 -7.82
N LEU A 57 17.57 -22.43 -8.27
CA LEU A 57 16.22 -22.47 -7.73
C LEU A 57 15.29 -23.27 -8.65
N THR A 58 14.38 -24.04 -8.03
CA THR A 58 13.29 -24.69 -8.73
C THR A 58 11.98 -24.01 -8.40
N LEU A 59 11.44 -23.27 -9.36
CA LEU A 59 10.14 -22.61 -9.26
C LEU A 59 9.02 -23.58 -9.62
N GLY A 60 7.86 -23.44 -8.98
CA GLY A 60 6.71 -24.32 -9.12
C GLY A 60 5.95 -24.20 -10.45
N GLU A 61 4.81 -24.90 -10.53
CA GLU A 61 4.02 -25.05 -11.77
C GLU A 61 3.46 -23.70 -12.26
N ASP A 62 3.02 -22.82 -11.36
CA ASP A 62 2.47 -21.50 -11.71
C ASP A 62 3.55 -20.63 -12.39
N ALA A 63 4.74 -20.58 -11.82
CA ALA A 63 5.86 -19.86 -12.40
C ALA A 63 6.27 -20.45 -13.76
N ALA A 64 6.35 -21.79 -13.87
CA ALA A 64 6.65 -22.47 -15.12
C ALA A 64 5.58 -22.21 -16.20
N HIS A 65 4.30 -22.17 -15.81
CA HIS A 65 3.20 -21.81 -16.71
C HIS A 65 3.35 -20.34 -17.18
N HIS A 66 3.58 -19.42 -16.27
CA HIS A 66 3.76 -18.00 -16.59
C HIS A 66 4.97 -17.78 -17.51
N MET A 67 6.09 -18.43 -17.25
CA MET A 67 7.27 -18.39 -18.15
C MET A 67 6.94 -18.86 -19.56
N ARG A 68 6.16 -19.93 -19.71
CA ARG A 68 5.72 -20.39 -21.03
C ARG A 68 4.79 -19.42 -21.75
N VAL A 69 3.86 -18.79 -21.01
CA VAL A 69 2.99 -17.72 -21.56
C VAL A 69 3.84 -16.56 -22.07
N LEU A 70 4.87 -16.17 -21.33
CA LEU A 70 5.83 -15.14 -21.70
C LEU A 70 6.86 -15.62 -22.74
N ARG A 71 6.83 -16.91 -23.14
CA ARG A 71 7.78 -17.53 -24.09
C ARG A 71 9.22 -17.38 -23.65
N LEU A 72 9.50 -17.47 -22.34
CA LEU A 72 10.86 -17.45 -21.84
C LEU A 72 11.55 -18.80 -22.10
N GLU A 73 12.76 -18.74 -22.61
CA GLU A 73 13.60 -19.89 -22.91
C GLU A 73 14.85 -19.89 -22.04
N ALA A 74 15.63 -20.96 -22.11
CA ALA A 74 16.93 -21.02 -21.45
C ALA A 74 17.82 -19.86 -21.91
N GLY A 75 18.47 -19.19 -20.94
CA GLY A 75 19.25 -17.97 -21.17
C GLY A 75 18.46 -16.67 -20.97
N ALA A 76 17.12 -16.72 -20.85
CA ALA A 76 16.32 -15.52 -20.55
C ALA A 76 16.60 -15.02 -19.12
N ARG A 77 16.70 -13.70 -18.96
CA ARG A 77 16.87 -13.06 -17.65
C ARG A 77 15.51 -12.77 -17.02
N VAL A 78 15.43 -12.99 -15.72
CA VAL A 78 14.24 -12.76 -14.91
C VAL A 78 14.60 -12.08 -13.59
N GLN A 79 13.64 -11.37 -12.99
CA GLN A 79 13.72 -10.95 -11.60
C GLN A 79 13.18 -12.05 -10.69
N LEU A 80 13.72 -12.12 -9.48
CA LEU A 80 13.33 -13.06 -8.44
C LEU A 80 13.03 -12.28 -7.14
N ALA A 81 12.05 -12.74 -6.38
CA ALA A 81 11.78 -12.26 -5.02
C ALA A 81 11.40 -13.47 -4.14
N ASP A 82 11.68 -13.41 -2.83
CA ASP A 82 11.25 -14.44 -1.87
C ASP A 82 10.05 -13.98 -1.01
N GLY A 83 9.64 -12.72 -1.15
CA GLY A 83 8.59 -12.14 -0.32
C GLY A 83 8.98 -11.91 1.13
N GLN A 84 10.26 -12.09 1.48
CA GLN A 84 10.83 -11.94 2.81
C GLN A 84 12.00 -10.93 2.85
N GLY A 85 12.09 -10.09 1.82
CA GLY A 85 13.07 -9.03 1.70
C GLY A 85 14.17 -9.28 0.69
N SER A 86 14.38 -10.51 0.23
CA SER A 86 15.37 -10.76 -0.80
C SER A 86 14.77 -10.59 -2.19
N ARG A 87 15.49 -9.91 -3.06
CA ARG A 87 15.22 -9.86 -4.48
C ARG A 87 16.51 -10.01 -5.27
N GLY A 88 16.41 -10.45 -6.51
CA GLY A 88 17.58 -10.68 -7.31
C GLY A 88 17.28 -10.78 -8.80
N VAL A 89 18.32 -11.09 -9.56
CA VAL A 89 18.23 -11.39 -10.98
C VAL A 89 18.76 -12.80 -11.18
N GLY A 90 18.11 -13.52 -12.06
CA GLY A 90 18.54 -14.87 -12.42
C GLY A 90 18.40 -15.14 -13.91
N THR A 91 19.07 -16.20 -14.34
CA THR A 91 19.04 -16.70 -15.71
C THR A 91 18.25 -18.01 -15.74
N VAL A 92 17.24 -18.09 -16.60
CA VAL A 92 16.45 -19.31 -16.82
C VAL A 92 17.37 -20.41 -17.38
N VAL A 93 17.45 -21.53 -16.67
CA VAL A 93 18.20 -22.71 -17.11
C VAL A 93 17.29 -23.64 -17.90
N ARG A 94 16.06 -23.85 -17.43
CA ARG A 94 15.09 -24.75 -18.04
C ARG A 94 13.67 -24.38 -17.67
N VAL A 95 12.76 -24.48 -18.64
CA VAL A 95 11.31 -24.40 -18.39
C VAL A 95 10.67 -25.75 -18.76
N ALA A 96 10.14 -26.45 -17.77
CA ALA A 96 9.41 -27.69 -17.97
C ALA A 96 7.88 -27.49 -17.80
N LYS A 97 7.09 -28.57 -17.86
CA LYS A 97 5.62 -28.46 -17.72
C LYS A 97 5.21 -28.02 -16.32
N ARG A 98 5.85 -28.57 -15.26
CA ARG A 98 5.46 -28.38 -13.85
C ARG A 98 6.47 -27.60 -13.01
N ASN A 99 7.61 -27.26 -13.56
CA ASN A 99 8.62 -26.47 -12.86
C ASN A 99 9.49 -25.71 -13.85
N ALA A 100 10.20 -24.71 -13.34
CA ALA A 100 11.27 -24.04 -14.05
C ALA A 100 12.50 -23.98 -13.14
N THR A 101 13.67 -24.11 -13.73
CA THR A 101 14.95 -23.95 -13.02
C THR A 101 15.57 -22.63 -13.42
N VAL A 102 15.96 -21.83 -12.42
CA VAL A 102 16.60 -20.53 -12.60
C VAL A 102 17.89 -20.51 -11.78
N GLN A 103 19.00 -20.12 -12.42
CA GLN A 103 20.26 -19.83 -11.75
C GLN A 103 20.20 -18.39 -11.22
N VAL A 104 20.40 -18.19 -9.93
CA VAL A 104 20.47 -16.85 -9.33
C VAL A 104 21.83 -16.23 -9.65
N ASP A 105 21.84 -15.14 -10.41
CA ASP A 105 23.06 -14.43 -10.79
C ASP A 105 23.50 -13.47 -9.68
N SER A 106 22.55 -12.79 -9.06
CA SER A 106 22.76 -11.86 -7.93
C SER A 106 21.52 -11.75 -7.07
N CYS A 107 21.70 -11.46 -5.80
CA CYS A 107 20.60 -11.11 -4.91
C CYS A 107 21.03 -10.00 -3.95
N GLU A 108 20.04 -9.24 -3.48
CA GLU A 108 20.20 -8.20 -2.47
C GLU A 108 19.06 -8.31 -1.45
N TYR A 109 19.31 -7.82 -0.25
CA TYR A 109 18.28 -7.66 0.76
C TYR A 109 17.78 -6.22 0.74
N VAL A 110 16.47 -6.05 0.75
CA VAL A 110 15.79 -4.77 0.78
C VAL A 110 15.17 -4.59 2.16
N ASP A 111 15.53 -3.55 2.87
CA ASP A 111 14.93 -3.26 4.17
C ASP A 111 13.41 -3.07 4.05
N PRO A 112 12.63 -3.54 5.05
CA PRO A 112 11.19 -3.35 5.03
C PRO A 112 10.84 -1.86 5.16
N LEU A 113 9.76 -1.45 4.49
CA LEU A 113 9.17 -0.14 4.70
C LEU A 113 8.68 0.02 6.16
N PRO A 114 8.52 1.25 6.67
CA PRO A 114 7.91 1.49 7.98
C PRO A 114 6.61 0.69 8.14
N PRO A 115 6.43 -0.06 9.25
CA PRO A 115 5.36 -1.04 9.34
C PRO A 115 3.96 -0.42 9.29
N VAL A 116 3.12 -0.92 8.39
CA VAL A 116 1.69 -0.57 8.31
C VAL A 116 0.86 -1.85 8.33
N HIS A 117 0.06 -2.02 9.37
CA HIS A 117 -0.77 -3.20 9.64
C HIS A 117 -2.23 -2.89 9.34
N LEU A 118 -2.88 -3.72 8.53
CA LEU A 118 -4.30 -3.60 8.22
C LEU A 118 -5.14 -4.57 9.05
N VAL A 119 -6.15 -4.04 9.71
CA VAL A 119 -7.27 -4.77 10.29
C VAL A 119 -8.47 -4.58 9.38
N VAL A 120 -8.92 -5.65 8.74
CA VAL A 120 -9.86 -5.61 7.61
C VAL A 120 -11.15 -6.31 8.00
N PRO A 121 -12.34 -5.74 7.74
CA PRO A 121 -13.58 -6.44 8.01
C PRO A 121 -13.72 -7.68 7.13
N ILE A 122 -14.23 -8.77 7.70
CA ILE A 122 -14.72 -9.90 6.90
C ILE A 122 -15.98 -9.41 6.19
N ALA A 123 -15.92 -9.37 4.86
CA ALA A 123 -16.92 -8.76 3.99
C ALA A 123 -17.01 -9.48 2.65
N ASP A 124 -17.37 -8.79 1.57
CA ASP A 124 -17.37 -9.33 0.21
C ASP A 124 -15.99 -9.86 -0.20
N ARG A 125 -15.95 -11.14 -0.64
CA ARG A 125 -14.69 -11.85 -0.91
C ARG A 125 -13.87 -11.23 -2.03
N GLU A 126 -14.49 -10.82 -3.11
CA GLU A 126 -13.76 -10.27 -4.26
C GLU A 126 -13.18 -8.90 -3.92
N ARG A 127 -13.88 -8.09 -3.12
CA ARG A 127 -13.35 -6.82 -2.62
C ARG A 127 -12.22 -7.01 -1.63
N MET A 128 -12.32 -8.02 -0.75
CA MET A 128 -11.22 -8.39 0.15
C MET A 128 -9.98 -8.85 -0.63
N LEU A 129 -10.15 -9.68 -1.66
CA LEU A 129 -9.06 -10.11 -2.53
C LEU A 129 -8.43 -8.93 -3.28
N TRP A 130 -9.26 -8.03 -3.81
CA TRP A 130 -8.79 -6.82 -4.48
C TRP A 130 -8.00 -5.89 -3.54
N LEU A 131 -8.51 -5.68 -2.31
CA LEU A 131 -7.77 -4.91 -1.31
C LEU A 131 -6.46 -5.60 -0.91
N GLY A 132 -6.43 -6.93 -0.81
CA GLY A 132 -5.21 -7.69 -0.53
C GLY A 132 -4.14 -7.51 -1.62
N GLU A 133 -4.55 -7.49 -2.88
CA GLU A 133 -3.69 -7.16 -4.02
C GLU A 133 -3.10 -5.75 -3.87
N LYS A 134 -3.94 -4.72 -3.67
CA LYS A 134 -3.50 -3.33 -3.53
C LYS A 134 -2.72 -3.06 -2.24
N ALA A 135 -3.01 -3.78 -1.16
CA ALA A 135 -2.24 -3.73 0.06
C ALA A 135 -0.80 -4.22 -0.14
N THR A 136 -0.61 -5.23 -0.99
CA THR A 136 0.73 -5.72 -1.35
C THR A 136 1.48 -4.70 -2.22
N GLU A 137 0.84 -4.15 -3.24
CA GLU A 137 1.43 -3.11 -4.09
C GLU A 137 1.88 -1.88 -3.29
N LEU A 138 1.11 -1.52 -2.26
CA LEU A 138 1.40 -0.40 -1.36
C LEU A 138 2.28 -0.79 -0.15
N GLY A 139 2.80 -2.02 -0.12
CA GLY A 139 3.76 -2.47 0.88
C GLY A 139 3.17 -2.58 2.29
N ALA A 140 1.92 -2.96 2.47
CA ALA A 140 1.39 -3.29 3.79
C ALA A 140 2.23 -4.39 4.44
N SER A 141 2.46 -4.30 5.75
CA SER A 141 3.27 -5.28 6.48
C SER A 141 2.45 -6.50 6.91
N SER A 142 1.15 -6.31 7.18
CA SER A 142 0.27 -7.42 7.55
C SER A 142 -1.19 -7.15 7.21
N TRP A 143 -1.92 -8.25 7.14
CA TRP A 143 -3.35 -8.32 6.84
C TRP A 143 -4.03 -9.17 7.90
N ARG A 144 -4.97 -8.61 8.66
CA ARG A 144 -5.71 -9.30 9.70
C ARG A 144 -7.22 -9.16 9.47
N PRO A 145 -7.91 -10.21 9.03
CA PRO A 145 -9.36 -10.20 8.90
C PRO A 145 -10.03 -10.27 10.28
N VAL A 146 -11.07 -9.46 10.45
CA VAL A 146 -11.83 -9.37 11.71
C VAL A 146 -13.32 -9.51 11.44
N MET A 147 -13.99 -10.36 12.23
CA MET A 147 -15.42 -10.46 12.26
C MET A 147 -15.98 -9.39 13.20
N PHE A 148 -16.47 -8.30 12.62
CA PHE A 148 -17.20 -7.27 13.36
C PHE A 148 -18.67 -7.64 13.50
N LYS A 149 -19.37 -7.09 14.49
CA LYS A 149 -20.80 -7.36 14.74
C LYS A 149 -21.69 -7.06 13.53
N ARG A 150 -21.34 -6.04 12.75
CA ARG A 150 -22.06 -5.64 11.55
C ARG A 150 -21.41 -6.10 10.25
N SER A 151 -20.45 -7.03 10.32
CA SER A 151 -19.90 -7.69 9.14
C SER A 151 -20.99 -8.47 8.43
N ARG A 152 -21.15 -8.24 7.13
CA ARG A 152 -21.99 -9.06 6.27
C ARG A 152 -21.18 -10.23 5.72
N SER A 153 -20.87 -11.18 6.58
CA SER A 153 -20.16 -12.38 6.14
C SER A 153 -21.07 -13.26 5.30
N VAL A 154 -20.58 -13.72 4.17
CA VAL A 154 -21.21 -14.77 3.35
C VAL A 154 -21.12 -16.12 4.07
N SER A 155 -20.19 -16.23 5.03
CA SER A 155 -20.00 -17.40 5.86
C SER A 155 -19.94 -17.02 7.34
N PRO A 156 -20.89 -17.49 8.18
CA PRO A 156 -20.84 -17.23 9.61
C PRO A 156 -19.65 -17.89 10.33
N ARG A 157 -18.87 -18.73 9.62
CA ARG A 157 -17.68 -19.44 10.12
C ARG A 157 -16.36 -18.76 9.71
N GLY A 158 -16.41 -17.53 9.15
CA GLY A 158 -15.24 -16.89 8.57
C GLY A 158 -14.94 -17.35 7.13
N GLU A 159 -13.85 -16.89 6.58
CA GLU A 159 -13.55 -17.12 5.16
C GLU A 159 -12.87 -18.46 4.86
N GLY A 160 -12.24 -19.06 5.85
CA GLY A 160 -11.66 -20.40 5.80
C GLY A 160 -10.40 -20.54 4.91
N PRO A 161 -9.82 -21.77 4.85
CA PRO A 161 -8.53 -22.02 4.20
C PRO A 161 -8.50 -21.71 2.70
N THR A 162 -9.60 -21.97 1.99
CA THR A 162 -9.67 -21.71 0.54
C THR A 162 -9.57 -20.23 0.20
N PHE A 163 -10.21 -19.38 0.99
CA PHE A 163 -10.09 -17.94 0.81
C PHE A 163 -8.66 -17.46 1.15
N GLN A 164 -8.08 -17.95 2.24
CA GLN A 164 -6.72 -17.63 2.64
C GLN A 164 -5.69 -18.02 1.57
N GLN A 165 -5.89 -19.16 0.91
CA GLN A 165 -5.04 -19.58 -0.20
C GLN A 165 -5.19 -18.63 -1.40
N ARG A 166 -6.42 -18.27 -1.78
CA ARG A 166 -6.67 -17.31 -2.87
C ARG A 166 -6.07 -15.94 -2.57
N LEU A 167 -6.17 -15.49 -1.33
CA LEU A 167 -5.59 -14.21 -0.90
C LEU A 167 -4.06 -14.23 -1.05
N ARG A 168 -3.39 -15.31 -0.59
CA ARG A 168 -1.94 -15.45 -0.76
C ARG A 168 -1.52 -15.44 -2.22
N LEU A 169 -2.23 -16.13 -3.09
CA LEU A 169 -1.96 -16.14 -4.54
C LEU A 169 -2.12 -14.74 -5.16
N ARG A 170 -3.16 -14.00 -4.76
CA ARG A 170 -3.35 -12.60 -5.22
C ARG A 170 -2.23 -11.69 -4.75
N MET A 171 -1.82 -11.81 -3.49
CA MET A 171 -0.70 -11.04 -2.93
C MET A 171 0.62 -11.40 -3.64
N ALA A 172 0.87 -12.69 -3.90
CA ALA A 172 2.05 -13.14 -4.64
C ALA A 172 2.10 -12.53 -6.05
N SER A 173 1.01 -12.61 -6.80
CA SER A 173 0.91 -12.01 -8.13
C SER A 173 1.09 -10.48 -8.11
N ALA A 174 0.57 -9.80 -7.07
CA ALA A 174 0.76 -8.37 -6.90
C ALA A 174 2.21 -8.01 -6.60
N LEU A 175 2.92 -8.83 -5.81
CA LEU A 175 4.34 -8.66 -5.55
C LEU A 175 5.16 -8.80 -6.85
N GLU A 176 4.90 -9.83 -7.63
CA GLU A 176 5.56 -10.07 -8.92
C GLU A 176 5.34 -8.89 -9.87
N GLN A 177 4.12 -8.35 -9.93
CA GLN A 177 3.78 -7.23 -10.80
C GLN A 177 4.41 -5.91 -10.34
N SER A 178 4.42 -5.64 -9.02
CA SER A 178 4.94 -4.40 -8.46
C SER A 178 6.47 -4.38 -8.30
N GLY A 179 7.13 -5.54 -8.40
CA GLY A 179 8.57 -5.68 -8.17
C GLY A 179 8.97 -5.48 -6.70
N GLY A 180 8.04 -5.69 -5.78
CA GLY A 180 8.29 -5.61 -4.34
C GLY A 180 9.18 -6.74 -3.83
N ALA A 181 9.71 -6.58 -2.59
CA ALA A 181 10.50 -7.61 -1.92
C ALA A 181 9.78 -8.24 -0.73
N TRP A 182 8.69 -7.64 -0.24
CA TRP A 182 7.99 -8.03 0.99
C TRP A 182 6.52 -8.37 0.74
N LEU A 183 6.11 -9.57 1.14
CA LEU A 183 4.71 -9.95 1.17
C LEU A 183 4.07 -9.53 2.50
N PRO A 184 2.85 -8.98 2.48
CA PRO A 184 2.10 -8.80 3.72
C PRO A 184 1.89 -10.15 4.43
N MET A 185 2.10 -10.19 5.75
CA MET A 185 1.80 -11.38 6.55
C MET A 185 0.28 -11.55 6.69
N PRO A 186 -0.35 -12.57 6.10
CA PRO A 186 -1.77 -12.83 6.26
C PRO A 186 -2.01 -13.60 7.56
N PHE A 187 -2.83 -13.04 8.45
CA PHE A 187 -3.28 -13.69 9.67
C PHE A 187 -4.62 -14.42 9.46
N PRO A 188 -4.93 -15.42 10.28
CA PRO A 188 -6.26 -16.02 10.28
C PRO A 188 -7.32 -15.04 10.76
N ASP A 189 -8.60 -15.40 10.50
CA ASP A 189 -9.76 -14.65 10.98
C ASP A 189 -9.71 -14.48 12.50
N SER A 190 -10.06 -13.28 12.98
CA SER A 190 -9.95 -12.92 14.38
C SER A 190 -11.16 -12.12 14.87
N THR A 191 -11.22 -11.91 16.18
CA THR A 191 -12.17 -10.97 16.82
C THR A 191 -11.52 -9.59 16.98
N VAL A 192 -12.32 -8.59 17.35
CA VAL A 192 -11.83 -7.24 17.65
C VAL A 192 -10.79 -7.28 18.77
N GLU A 193 -11.10 -8.01 19.85
CA GLU A 193 -10.23 -8.13 21.03
C GLU A 193 -8.89 -8.77 20.67
N THR A 194 -8.92 -9.85 19.88
CA THR A 194 -7.69 -10.53 19.42
C THR A 194 -6.86 -9.59 18.54
N SER A 195 -7.50 -8.82 17.67
CA SER A 195 -6.82 -7.89 16.77
C SER A 195 -6.18 -6.73 17.53
N ILE A 196 -6.85 -6.22 18.58
CA ILE A 196 -6.33 -5.19 19.49
C ILE A 196 -5.09 -5.71 20.24
N ALA A 197 -5.21 -6.90 20.84
CA ALA A 197 -4.11 -7.50 21.60
C ALA A 197 -2.87 -7.78 20.74
N ALA A 198 -3.06 -8.07 19.46
CA ALA A 198 -1.98 -8.34 18.50
C ALA A 198 -1.44 -7.09 17.80
N ALA A 199 -2.04 -5.92 18.00
CA ALA A 199 -1.57 -4.67 17.42
C ALA A 199 -0.24 -4.25 18.08
N PRO A 200 0.83 -4.02 17.31
CA PRO A 200 2.10 -3.59 17.89
C PRO A 200 1.99 -2.20 18.54
N PRO A 201 2.89 -1.87 19.48
CA PRO A 201 3.00 -0.50 19.98
C PRO A 201 3.27 0.47 18.83
N GLY A 202 2.57 1.60 18.80
CA GLY A 202 2.71 2.60 17.75
C GLY A 202 1.44 3.42 17.53
N ILE A 203 1.30 3.97 16.34
CA ILE A 203 0.13 4.77 15.96
C ILE A 203 -1.03 3.83 15.65
N ARG A 204 -2.17 4.08 16.29
CA ARG A 204 -3.38 3.27 16.14
C ARG A 204 -4.52 4.15 15.66
N VAL A 205 -5.08 3.85 14.49
CA VAL A 205 -6.20 4.59 13.92
C VAL A 205 -7.33 3.66 13.51
N VAL A 206 -8.56 4.14 13.70
CA VAL A 206 -9.78 3.52 13.16
C VAL A 206 -10.43 4.47 12.18
N LEU A 207 -10.74 3.99 10.96
CA LEU A 207 -11.36 4.84 9.95
C LEU A 207 -12.83 5.09 10.29
N GLU A 208 -13.13 6.32 10.65
CA GLU A 208 -14.46 6.78 11.02
C GLU A 208 -14.78 8.14 10.39
N LYS A 209 -16.04 8.31 9.98
CA LYS A 209 -16.53 9.60 9.48
C LYS A 209 -16.49 10.64 10.60
N GLY A 210 -15.88 11.80 10.34
CA GLY A 210 -15.75 12.87 11.32
C GLY A 210 -14.54 12.76 12.24
N GLY A 211 -13.69 11.73 12.05
CA GLY A 211 -12.38 11.64 12.70
C GLY A 211 -11.43 12.75 12.22
N ALA A 212 -10.28 12.86 12.88
CA ALA A 212 -9.23 13.78 12.45
C ALA A 212 -8.65 13.35 11.07
N PRO A 213 -8.13 14.28 10.26
CA PRO A 213 -7.47 13.92 9.00
C PRO A 213 -6.37 12.89 9.24
N ILE A 214 -6.45 11.73 8.56
CA ILE A 214 -5.51 10.63 8.78
C ILE A 214 -4.06 11.07 8.59
N ALA A 215 -3.76 11.92 7.62
CA ALA A 215 -2.41 12.43 7.39
C ALA A 215 -1.83 13.17 8.61
N ALA A 216 -2.66 13.91 9.36
CA ALA A 216 -2.24 14.60 10.57
C ALA A 216 -1.92 13.62 11.73
N LEU A 217 -2.69 12.53 11.84
CA LEU A 217 -2.44 11.49 12.84
C LEU A 217 -1.20 10.65 12.54
N LEU A 218 -0.87 10.49 11.26
CA LEU A 218 0.30 9.73 10.81
C LEU A 218 1.58 10.56 10.73
N ALA A 219 1.49 11.88 10.84
CA ALA A 219 2.65 12.74 10.91
C ALA A 219 3.41 12.52 12.24
N GLY A 220 4.72 12.40 12.20
CA GLY A 220 5.54 12.17 13.39
C GLY A 220 6.67 11.19 13.13
N ASP A 221 6.97 10.32 14.10
CA ASP A 221 8.00 9.29 13.95
C ASP A 221 7.65 8.34 12.81
N SER A 222 8.37 8.47 11.70
CA SER A 222 8.13 7.66 10.51
C SER A 222 8.45 6.16 10.72
N SER A 223 9.26 5.80 11.71
CA SER A 223 9.65 4.42 12.01
C SER A 223 8.62 3.66 12.87
N ALA A 224 7.77 4.38 13.63
CA ALA A 224 6.80 3.75 14.50
C ALA A 224 5.77 2.92 13.71
N PRO A 225 5.40 1.70 14.12
CA PRO A 225 4.35 0.93 13.47
C PRO A 225 3.00 1.67 13.43
N VAL A 226 2.25 1.49 12.36
CA VAL A 226 0.87 2.00 12.23
C VAL A 226 -0.09 0.83 12.13
N THR A 227 -1.15 0.83 12.94
CA THR A 227 -2.28 -0.10 12.78
C THR A 227 -3.52 0.67 12.33
N ILE A 228 -4.08 0.28 11.19
CA ILE A 228 -5.27 0.89 10.59
C ILE A 228 -6.43 -0.09 10.65
N VAL A 229 -7.49 0.26 11.35
CA VAL A 229 -8.74 -0.51 11.42
C VAL A 229 -9.73 0.03 10.39
N LEU A 230 -10.22 -0.86 9.53
CA LEU A 230 -11.27 -0.59 8.55
C LEU A 230 -12.59 -1.13 9.11
N GLY A 231 -13.63 -0.31 9.14
CA GLY A 231 -14.97 -0.74 9.51
C GLY A 231 -15.67 -1.52 8.37
N PRO A 232 -16.66 -2.39 8.71
CA PRO A 232 -17.52 -3.02 7.72
C PRO A 232 -18.48 -2.02 7.07
N GLU A 233 -19.16 -2.41 6.01
CA GLU A 233 -20.14 -1.54 5.30
C GLU A 233 -21.28 -1.04 6.21
N GLY A 234 -21.66 -1.83 7.23
CA GLY A 234 -22.64 -1.44 8.26
C GLY A 234 -22.09 -0.52 9.34
N GLY A 235 -20.83 -0.10 9.26
CA GLY A 235 -20.11 0.65 10.29
C GLY A 235 -19.75 -0.24 11.49
N LEU A 236 -18.95 0.30 12.40
CA LEU A 236 -18.60 -0.37 13.66
C LEU A 236 -19.76 -0.22 14.66
N ASP A 237 -19.93 -1.24 15.51
CA ASP A 237 -20.86 -1.15 16.61
C ASP A 237 -20.31 -0.22 17.71
N PRO A 238 -21.15 0.53 18.45
CA PRO A 238 -20.68 1.41 19.52
C PRO A 238 -19.76 0.72 20.53
N SER A 239 -20.04 -0.53 20.90
CA SER A 239 -19.19 -1.28 21.83
C SER A 239 -17.83 -1.66 21.22
N GLU A 240 -17.73 -1.86 19.90
CA GLU A 240 -16.45 -2.08 19.21
C GLU A 240 -15.64 -0.80 19.16
N LEU A 241 -16.28 0.36 18.94
CA LEU A 241 -15.62 1.66 19.00
C LEU A 241 -15.09 1.96 20.41
N GLU A 242 -15.86 1.64 21.46
CA GLU A 242 -15.42 1.78 22.85
C GLU A 242 -14.19 0.91 23.15
N LEU A 243 -14.18 -0.34 22.70
CA LEU A 243 -13.02 -1.26 22.83
C LEU A 243 -11.78 -0.71 22.11
N LEU A 244 -11.95 -0.23 20.88
CA LEU A 244 -10.87 0.36 20.10
C LEU A 244 -10.33 1.64 20.76
N ALA A 245 -11.23 2.53 21.22
CA ALA A 245 -10.86 3.77 21.90
C ALA A 245 -10.10 3.48 23.22
N ALA A 246 -10.58 2.52 24.04
CA ALA A 246 -9.90 2.08 25.26
C ALA A 246 -8.50 1.51 24.98
N ALA A 247 -8.29 0.95 23.78
CA ALA A 247 -7.00 0.45 23.31
C ALA A 247 -6.12 1.52 22.62
N GLY A 248 -6.56 2.79 22.64
CA GLY A 248 -5.78 3.91 22.09
C GLY A 248 -5.91 4.10 20.58
N PHE A 249 -6.92 3.51 19.94
CA PHE A 249 -7.20 3.81 18.53
C PHE A 249 -7.91 5.17 18.42
N LEU A 250 -7.35 6.03 17.56
CA LEU A 250 -7.89 7.35 17.30
C LEU A 250 -8.77 7.33 16.05
N PRO A 251 -9.96 7.97 16.07
CA PRO A 251 -10.79 8.09 14.89
C PRO A 251 -10.11 8.94 13.82
N ALA A 252 -9.97 8.38 12.63
CA ALA A 252 -9.29 8.97 11.48
C ALA A 252 -10.24 9.09 10.29
N SER A 253 -10.14 10.18 9.54
CA SER A 253 -10.95 10.46 8.36
C SER A 253 -10.09 10.62 7.10
N LEU A 254 -10.62 10.13 5.98
CA LEU A 254 -10.06 10.30 4.63
C LEU A 254 -10.79 11.41 3.83
N GLY A 255 -11.69 12.15 4.47
CA GLY A 255 -12.47 13.21 3.84
C GLY A 255 -13.96 13.17 4.23
N SER A 256 -14.78 13.93 3.51
CA SER A 256 -16.19 14.10 3.83
C SER A 256 -17.12 12.99 3.30
N THR A 257 -16.67 12.24 2.28
CA THR A 257 -17.44 11.17 1.64
C THR A 257 -17.26 9.82 2.32
N LEU A 258 -18.33 9.02 2.36
CA LEU A 258 -18.26 7.65 2.83
C LEU A 258 -17.61 6.78 1.74
N LEU A 259 -16.52 6.13 2.08
CA LEU A 259 -15.83 5.18 1.21
C LEU A 259 -16.22 3.75 1.56
N ARG A 260 -16.21 2.86 0.57
CA ARG A 260 -16.25 1.43 0.82
C ARG A 260 -14.95 0.99 1.50
N PHE A 261 -14.98 -0.11 2.27
CA PHE A 261 -13.82 -0.53 3.07
C PHE A 261 -12.57 -0.76 2.21
N GLU A 262 -12.71 -1.33 1.01
CA GLU A 262 -11.59 -1.57 0.12
C GLU A 262 -10.98 -0.26 -0.40
N THR A 263 -11.82 0.70 -0.76
CA THR A 263 -11.37 2.03 -1.19
C THR A 263 -10.71 2.78 -0.03
N ALA A 264 -11.31 2.71 1.16
CA ALA A 264 -10.77 3.31 2.36
C ALA A 264 -9.39 2.71 2.73
N GLY A 265 -9.25 1.39 2.61
CA GLY A 265 -7.99 0.69 2.86
C GLY A 265 -6.87 1.13 1.92
N VAL A 266 -7.12 1.19 0.62
CA VAL A 266 -6.14 1.68 -0.38
C VAL A 266 -5.78 3.13 -0.13
N ALA A 267 -6.77 4.00 0.10
CA ALA A 267 -6.53 5.42 0.35
C ALA A 267 -5.72 5.64 1.64
N ALA A 268 -6.04 4.92 2.72
CA ALA A 268 -5.31 5.02 3.98
C ALA A 268 -3.86 4.54 3.86
N LEU A 269 -3.63 3.43 3.14
CA LEU A 269 -2.28 2.94 2.85
C LEU A 269 -1.49 3.93 2.00
N ALA A 270 -2.09 4.47 0.94
CA ALA A 270 -1.43 5.46 0.08
C ALA A 270 -1.03 6.72 0.87
N VAL A 271 -1.91 7.21 1.75
CA VAL A 271 -1.58 8.34 2.64
C VAL A 271 -0.47 7.95 3.62
N ALA A 272 -0.54 6.76 4.22
CA ALA A 272 0.50 6.29 5.14
C ALA A 272 1.87 6.24 4.45
N ARG A 273 1.94 5.74 3.21
CA ARG A 273 3.18 5.70 2.43
C ARG A 273 3.66 7.10 2.00
N ALA A 274 2.75 7.97 1.62
CA ALA A 274 3.12 9.34 1.24
C ALA A 274 3.67 10.18 2.39
N VAL A 275 3.19 9.92 3.62
CA VAL A 275 3.59 10.68 4.83
C VAL A 275 4.84 10.07 5.49
N ARG A 276 5.08 8.77 5.33
CA ARG A 276 6.05 8.03 6.15
C ARG A 276 7.18 7.37 5.34
N GLY A 277 7.14 7.42 4.02
CA GLY A 277 8.16 6.86 3.12
C GLY A 277 7.88 5.44 2.66
#